data_36fe038e7f7e88573e07d072f66f2892
#
_entry.id   36fe038e7f7e88573e07d072f66f2892
#
_cell.length_a   1.000
_cell.length_b   1.000
_cell.length_c   1.000
_cell.angle_alpha   90.00
_cell.angle_beta   90.00
_cell.angle_gamma   90.00
#
_symmetry.space_group_name_H-M   'P 1'
#
loop_
_entity.id
_entity.type
_entity.pdbx_description
1 polymer ?
#
loop_
_entity_poly.entity_id
_entity_poly.type
_entity_poly.pdbx_seq_one_letter_code
_entity_poly.pdbx_strand_id
1 'polypeptide(L)'
;MTKVHQRLVSILEEFLEEKSMLNRAFLASRLHVSTKTIQKDIKLLNDILEENGAKIESQRGTGYELEIIQAKKFEEFCVSLFQKQTEKIPTSYEERIAYILQRILTTDGYVKLSQLAEEIYVSKSTVNLIMKDVTDICGRYQLQIEKRPYYGIRIVGEEFHIRSCLSQYGLPRYDHTPFHEQFEQNDTYLSLPHIPLIRSIILKYIEGGTIYLSDIEIDNLVIHIAIALKRCEDQHYMKGLHVEQAELIIKKEYTIAKEILGDLEKELHLSFPEEEVLYVTMHLLSTAVTAKDRYENVEELLGKDLYAFMQHILFKVAEERNLIFYYDEELLFGFGVHLKTLLNRLKYKLNTRNPLLAEVKKNYPYAFEIAVLVGDIIGEYTGESIPESEIGYIAIHFGGAMSRLQEQNQKKRCLLVCATGQGSAQLLKYKILSQFRDKLEIVGITGYYQLKVEDLYKDKIDCIISTIHIPSGLPVPVIKVNSIFDDKEIKSIGQQLFTHVNTSVQQYMKEDLIFLNHNASTKEEVIRFLCEKAAEKNYVPEHFYDSVMERENTSPTAVDWGDKKVQVIILFSVKRNNNEDLQKLYDFLYDIMSNQNTIEKLAQAEVVEDFQEILLSL
;
A
#
# COMPACT_ATOMS: atom_id res chain seq x y z
N MET A 1 -10.15 37.02 21.63
CA MET A 1 -10.40 35.60 21.88
C MET A 1 -9.07 34.91 22.10
N THR A 2 -8.83 34.42 23.32
CA THR A 2 -7.61 33.66 23.65
C THR A 2 -7.59 32.35 22.83
N LYS A 3 -6.53 32.11 22.04
CA LYS A 3 -6.35 30.88 21.28
C LYS A 3 -6.31 29.70 22.26
N VAL A 4 -7.34 28.90 22.28
CA VAL A 4 -7.40 27.68 23.09
C VAL A 4 -6.30 26.75 22.59
N HIS A 5 -5.39 26.35 23.45
CA HIS A 5 -4.26 25.49 23.09
C HIS A 5 -4.81 24.10 22.70
N GLN A 6 -4.36 23.49 21.62
CA GLN A 6 -4.86 22.19 21.14
C GLN A 6 -4.84 21.10 22.24
N ARG A 7 -3.80 21.10 23.09
CA ARG A 7 -3.74 20.18 24.23
C ARG A 7 -4.90 20.37 25.23
N LEU A 8 -5.43 21.60 25.35
CA LEU A 8 -6.63 21.86 26.17
C LEU A 8 -7.87 21.25 25.52
N VAL A 9 -7.93 21.25 24.18
CA VAL A 9 -9.00 20.62 23.42
C VAL A 9 -8.91 19.10 23.57
N SER A 10 -7.74 18.50 23.40
CA SER A 10 -7.55 17.06 23.61
C SER A 10 -7.88 16.63 25.05
N ILE A 11 -7.60 17.47 26.05
CA ILE A 11 -8.03 17.20 27.42
C ILE A 11 -9.57 17.23 27.52
N LEU A 12 -10.22 18.17 26.83
CA LEU A 12 -11.69 18.26 26.81
C LEU A 12 -12.32 17.05 26.08
N GLU A 13 -11.73 16.61 24.98
CA GLU A 13 -12.15 15.41 24.24
C GLU A 13 -12.11 14.16 25.13
N GLU A 14 -11.01 13.95 25.86
CA GLU A 14 -10.92 12.83 26.82
C GLU A 14 -12.03 12.89 27.90
N PHE A 15 -12.41 14.11 28.37
CA PHE A 15 -13.54 14.24 29.30
C PHE A 15 -14.91 13.99 28.67
N LEU A 16 -15.06 14.21 27.37
CA LEU A 16 -16.33 13.96 26.65
C LEU A 16 -16.48 12.48 26.25
N GLU A 17 -15.37 11.80 25.92
CA GLU A 17 -15.36 10.38 25.58
C GLU A 17 -15.51 9.49 26.81
N GLU A 18 -14.75 9.78 27.88
CA GLU A 18 -14.76 9.02 29.12
C GLU A 18 -15.78 9.61 30.09
N LYS A 19 -16.94 8.96 30.27
CA LYS A 19 -17.97 9.36 31.25
C LYS A 19 -17.56 9.13 32.71
N SER A 20 -16.28 8.82 32.97
CA SER A 20 -15.71 8.50 34.27
C SER A 20 -14.68 9.54 34.72
N MET A 21 -14.34 9.57 36.00
CA MET A 21 -13.30 10.44 36.53
C MET A 21 -11.94 10.15 35.94
N LEU A 22 -11.30 11.19 35.38
CA LEU A 22 -9.97 11.10 34.77
C LEU A 22 -8.87 11.48 35.78
N ASN A 23 -7.91 10.61 36.00
CA ASN A 23 -6.79 10.91 36.87
C ASN A 23 -5.63 11.61 36.11
N ARG A 24 -4.83 12.35 36.87
CA ARG A 24 -3.74 13.16 36.33
C ARG A 24 -2.64 12.33 35.63
N ALA A 25 -2.40 11.13 36.10
CA ALA A 25 -1.40 10.24 35.54
C ALA A 25 -1.86 9.64 34.19
N PHE A 26 -3.13 9.33 34.09
CA PHE A 26 -3.75 8.87 32.84
C PHE A 26 -3.63 9.94 31.74
N LEU A 27 -4.09 11.17 32.01
CA LEU A 27 -3.99 12.27 31.05
C LEU A 27 -2.53 12.58 30.66
N ALA A 28 -1.60 12.51 31.62
CA ALA A 28 -0.19 12.73 31.36
C ALA A 28 0.41 11.65 30.44
N SER A 29 0.04 10.40 30.65
CA SER A 29 0.45 9.28 29.80
C SER A 29 -0.15 9.38 28.39
N ARG A 30 -1.45 9.65 28.31
CA ARG A 30 -2.19 9.74 27.05
C ARG A 30 -1.68 10.86 26.13
N LEU A 31 -1.33 12.02 26.75
CA LEU A 31 -0.88 13.21 26.03
C LEU A 31 0.66 13.37 26.02
N HIS A 32 1.41 12.37 26.48
CA HIS A 32 2.88 12.34 26.52
C HIS A 32 3.52 13.59 27.17
N VAL A 33 2.94 14.06 28.28
CA VAL A 33 3.42 15.22 29.03
C VAL A 33 3.56 14.96 30.52
N SER A 34 4.20 15.88 31.27
CA SER A 34 4.31 15.72 32.72
C SER A 34 2.99 15.95 33.44
N THR A 35 2.78 15.30 34.58
CA THR A 35 1.60 15.53 35.45
C THR A 35 1.48 16.99 35.94
N LYS A 36 2.62 17.71 36.03
CA LYS A 36 2.66 19.13 36.36
C LYS A 36 2.14 20.00 35.22
N THR A 37 2.40 19.58 33.97
CA THR A 37 1.87 20.23 32.77
C THR A 37 0.36 20.06 32.72
N ILE A 38 -0.15 18.84 32.90
CA ILE A 38 -1.60 18.56 32.94
C ILE A 38 -2.31 19.41 34.00
N GLN A 39 -1.70 19.57 35.18
CA GLN A 39 -2.31 20.40 36.24
C GLN A 39 -2.46 21.86 35.83
N LYS A 40 -1.49 22.42 35.10
CA LYS A 40 -1.59 23.79 34.58
C LYS A 40 -2.63 23.88 33.47
N ASP A 41 -2.65 22.90 32.58
CA ASP A 41 -3.58 22.88 31.45
C ASP A 41 -5.02 22.73 31.91
N ILE A 42 -5.31 21.83 32.87
CA ILE A 42 -6.65 21.70 33.47
C ILE A 42 -7.11 23.02 34.10
N LYS A 43 -6.21 23.74 34.77
CA LYS A 43 -6.59 25.04 35.35
C LYS A 43 -6.97 26.03 34.26
N LEU A 44 -6.16 26.14 33.20
CA LEU A 44 -6.46 27.02 32.06
C LEU A 44 -7.73 26.60 31.32
N LEU A 45 -7.97 25.30 31.16
CA LEU A 45 -9.18 24.78 30.56
C LEU A 45 -10.40 25.10 31.41
N ASN A 46 -10.29 24.97 32.74
CA ASN A 46 -11.39 25.27 33.65
C ASN A 46 -11.79 26.74 33.59
N ASP A 47 -10.81 27.67 33.56
CA ASP A 47 -11.07 29.10 33.41
C ASP A 47 -11.89 29.40 32.11
N ILE A 48 -11.63 28.68 31.03
CA ILE A 48 -12.38 28.81 29.77
C ILE A 48 -13.78 28.18 29.88
N LEU A 49 -13.89 27.00 30.49
CA LEU A 49 -15.14 26.26 30.60
C LEU A 49 -16.15 26.99 31.52
N GLU A 50 -15.71 27.63 32.60
CA GLU A 50 -16.57 28.40 33.49
C GLU A 50 -17.26 29.56 32.74
N GLU A 51 -16.58 30.20 31.81
CA GLU A 51 -17.17 31.21 30.94
C GLU A 51 -18.13 30.61 29.89
N ASN A 52 -18.08 29.32 29.63
CA ASN A 52 -18.83 28.63 28.56
C ASN A 52 -19.81 27.55 29.09
N GLY A 53 -20.18 27.63 30.36
CA GLY A 53 -21.26 26.83 30.92
C GLY A 53 -20.88 25.44 31.41
N ALA A 54 -19.59 25.18 31.65
CA ALA A 54 -19.12 23.94 32.27
C ALA A 54 -17.98 24.25 33.26
N LYS A 55 -17.60 23.28 34.09
CA LYS A 55 -16.41 23.37 34.96
C LYS A 55 -15.78 22.00 35.17
N ILE A 56 -14.48 21.97 35.50
CA ILE A 56 -13.78 20.76 35.90
C ILE A 56 -13.58 20.79 37.42
N GLU A 57 -14.22 19.83 38.11
CA GLU A 57 -14.05 19.64 39.53
C GLU A 57 -12.93 18.64 39.86
N SER A 58 -12.12 18.98 40.87
CA SER A 58 -11.08 18.11 41.38
C SER A 58 -11.54 17.41 42.65
N GLN A 59 -11.63 16.09 42.64
CA GLN A 59 -11.91 15.28 43.82
C GLN A 59 -10.60 14.71 44.38
N ARG A 60 -10.37 14.97 45.70
CA ARG A 60 -9.16 14.50 46.39
C ARG A 60 -9.03 12.97 46.35
N GLY A 61 -7.98 12.46 45.71
CA GLY A 61 -7.65 11.04 45.64
C GLY A 61 -8.27 10.27 44.45
N THR A 62 -9.22 10.83 43.73
CA THR A 62 -9.93 10.14 42.62
C THR A 62 -9.63 10.72 41.26
N GLY A 63 -9.57 12.05 41.10
CA GLY A 63 -9.26 12.65 39.78
C GLY A 63 -10.02 13.94 39.50
N TYR A 64 -10.30 14.15 38.22
CA TYR A 64 -11.03 15.30 37.69
C TYR A 64 -12.32 14.81 37.02
N GLU A 65 -13.37 15.60 37.13
CA GLU A 65 -14.69 15.36 36.55
C GLU A 65 -15.18 16.62 35.84
N LEU A 66 -15.76 16.48 34.65
CA LEU A 66 -16.38 17.56 33.91
C LEU A 66 -17.84 17.70 34.34
N GLU A 67 -18.21 18.83 34.91
CA GLU A 67 -19.59 19.18 35.27
C GLU A 67 -20.15 20.21 34.28
N ILE A 68 -21.26 19.85 33.61
CA ILE A 68 -21.97 20.74 32.69
C ILE A 68 -23.05 21.49 33.47
N ILE A 69 -22.89 22.83 33.61
CA ILE A 69 -23.77 23.69 34.37
C ILE A 69 -24.89 24.26 33.47
N GLN A 70 -24.56 24.64 32.25
CA GLN A 70 -25.47 25.23 31.27
C GLN A 70 -25.34 24.48 29.93
N ALA A 71 -26.12 23.40 29.78
CA ALA A 71 -25.97 22.47 28.64
C ALA A 71 -25.97 23.16 27.27
N LYS A 72 -26.93 24.07 27.03
CA LYS A 72 -27.05 24.77 25.74
C LYS A 72 -25.83 25.63 25.41
N LYS A 73 -25.31 26.38 26.40
CA LYS A 73 -24.16 27.25 26.26
C LYS A 73 -22.88 26.45 26.04
N PHE A 74 -22.76 25.32 26.73
CA PHE A 74 -21.64 24.40 26.57
C PHE A 74 -21.67 23.68 25.21
N GLU A 75 -22.85 23.28 24.74
CA GLU A 75 -23.03 22.69 23.42
C GLU A 75 -22.66 23.68 22.30
N GLU A 76 -23.15 24.93 22.38
CA GLU A 76 -22.77 26.00 21.44
C GLU A 76 -21.26 26.28 21.46
N PHE A 77 -20.64 26.22 22.64
CA PHE A 77 -19.18 26.34 22.78
C PHE A 77 -18.46 25.16 22.14
N CYS A 78 -18.85 23.91 22.43
CA CYS A 78 -18.28 22.72 21.83
C CYS A 78 -18.43 22.74 20.31
N VAL A 79 -19.62 23.04 19.78
CA VAL A 79 -19.84 23.19 18.33
C VAL A 79 -18.89 24.26 17.76
N SER A 80 -18.77 25.42 18.40
CA SER A 80 -17.86 26.48 17.93
C SER A 80 -16.39 26.13 18.08
N LEU A 81 -16.03 25.31 19.07
CA LEU A 81 -14.67 24.85 19.31
C LEU A 81 -14.27 23.77 18.30
N PHE A 82 -15.15 22.80 18.08
CA PHE A 82 -14.91 21.67 17.18
C PHE A 82 -15.15 22.04 15.70
N GLN A 83 -16.06 22.94 15.37
CA GLN A 83 -16.18 23.52 14.02
C GLN A 83 -14.99 24.43 13.62
N LYS A 84 -14.29 25.04 14.58
CA LYS A 84 -13.06 25.79 14.34
C LYS A 84 -11.81 24.90 14.26
N GLN A 85 -11.90 23.63 14.54
CA GLN A 85 -10.84 22.64 14.37
C GLN A 85 -10.59 22.22 12.90
N THR A 86 -11.15 22.93 11.92
CA THR A 86 -10.85 22.71 10.50
C THR A 86 -9.40 23.06 10.10
N GLU A 87 -8.57 23.60 11.00
CA GLU A 87 -7.12 23.66 10.79
C GLU A 87 -6.44 22.53 11.60
N LYS A 88 -6.35 21.35 11.00
CA LYS A 88 -5.60 20.21 11.55
C LYS A 88 -4.13 20.60 11.72
N ILE A 89 -3.66 20.72 12.96
CA ILE A 89 -2.25 21.01 13.22
C ILE A 89 -1.43 19.74 12.94
N PRO A 90 -0.39 19.82 12.09
CA PRO A 90 0.42 18.65 11.76
C PRO A 90 1.17 18.15 13.01
N THR A 91 0.93 16.91 13.39
CA THR A 91 1.48 16.28 14.60
C THR A 91 2.68 15.38 14.28
N SER A 92 2.62 14.62 13.20
CA SER A 92 3.72 13.77 12.77
C SER A 92 4.79 14.56 12.01
N TYR A 93 5.97 13.96 11.84
CA TYR A 93 7.06 14.57 11.09
C TYR A 93 6.69 14.75 9.61
N GLU A 94 6.07 13.74 9.02
CA GLU A 94 5.60 13.72 7.63
C GLU A 94 4.50 14.74 7.38
N GLU A 95 3.53 14.87 8.31
CA GLU A 95 2.49 15.91 8.23
C GLU A 95 3.08 17.32 8.25
N ARG A 96 4.14 17.55 9.05
CA ARG A 96 4.83 18.84 9.09
C ARG A 96 5.57 19.16 7.80
N ILE A 97 6.20 18.15 7.17
CA ILE A 97 6.82 18.30 5.84
C ILE A 97 5.75 18.67 4.82
N ALA A 98 4.64 17.92 4.77
CA ALA A 98 3.53 18.16 3.84
C ALA A 98 2.94 19.57 4.03
N TYR A 99 2.70 19.98 5.28
CA TYR A 99 2.20 21.32 5.59
C TYR A 99 3.16 22.42 5.10
N ILE A 100 4.46 22.28 5.41
CA ILE A 100 5.46 23.29 5.00
C ILE A 100 5.55 23.37 3.47
N LEU A 101 5.62 22.24 2.77
CA LEU A 101 5.64 22.18 1.31
C LEU A 101 4.41 22.88 0.73
N GLN A 102 3.23 22.49 1.16
CA GLN A 102 1.99 23.10 0.72
C GLN A 102 1.97 24.61 0.95
N ARG A 103 2.33 25.04 2.18
CA ARG A 103 2.31 26.46 2.56
C ARG A 103 3.23 27.31 1.70
N ILE A 104 4.40 26.77 1.33
CA ILE A 104 5.38 27.48 0.49
C ILE A 104 4.99 27.43 -1.00
N LEU A 105 4.42 26.29 -1.47
CA LEU A 105 4.00 26.11 -2.87
C LEU A 105 2.77 26.96 -3.24
N THR A 106 1.91 27.28 -2.26
CA THR A 106 0.67 28.06 -2.48
C THR A 106 0.81 29.54 -2.15
N THR A 107 1.97 29.97 -1.63
CA THR A 107 2.17 31.37 -1.26
C THR A 107 2.88 32.16 -2.35
N ASP A 108 2.25 33.24 -2.80
CA ASP A 108 2.89 34.20 -3.67
C ASP A 108 3.87 35.06 -2.87
N GLY A 109 5.13 34.68 -2.87
CA GLY A 109 6.16 35.45 -2.18
C GLY A 109 6.95 34.66 -1.14
N TYR A 110 7.52 35.39 -0.19
CA TYR A 110 8.41 34.78 0.81
C TYR A 110 7.65 34.45 2.10
N VAL A 111 7.87 33.23 2.63
CA VAL A 111 7.35 32.76 3.92
C VAL A 111 8.49 32.78 4.95
N LYS A 112 8.27 33.37 6.12
CA LYS A 112 9.28 33.39 7.20
C LYS A 112 9.31 32.06 7.94
N LEU A 113 10.50 31.55 8.23
CA LEU A 113 10.64 30.31 9.04
C LEU A 113 10.07 30.44 10.45
N SER A 114 10.07 31.66 11.03
CA SER A 114 9.42 31.93 12.30
C SER A 114 7.90 31.79 12.23
N GLN A 115 7.31 32.20 11.11
CA GLN A 115 5.88 32.08 10.87
C GLN A 115 5.49 30.60 10.71
N LEU A 116 6.26 29.81 9.93
CA LEU A 116 6.05 28.37 9.84
C LEU A 116 6.15 27.66 11.20
N ALA A 117 7.13 28.07 12.02
CA ALA A 117 7.31 27.53 13.36
C ALA A 117 6.09 27.84 14.28
N GLU A 118 5.52 29.02 14.16
CA GLU A 118 4.29 29.41 14.87
C GLU A 118 3.07 28.65 14.37
N GLU A 119 2.92 28.50 13.03
CA GLU A 119 1.79 27.81 12.40
C GLU A 119 1.73 26.32 12.78
N ILE A 120 2.89 25.63 12.87
CA ILE A 120 2.95 24.18 13.22
C ILE A 120 3.34 23.93 14.69
N TYR A 121 3.38 24.95 15.52
CA TYR A 121 3.65 24.89 16.97
C TYR A 121 4.96 24.17 17.35
N VAL A 122 6.04 24.42 16.61
CA VAL A 122 7.37 23.89 16.91
C VAL A 122 8.42 25.00 17.06
N SER A 123 9.62 24.63 17.50
CA SER A 123 10.73 25.58 17.56
C SER A 123 11.27 25.89 16.15
N LYS A 124 11.87 27.08 15.98
CA LYS A 124 12.56 27.45 14.74
C LYS A 124 13.69 26.48 14.39
N SER A 125 14.35 25.89 15.39
CA SER A 125 15.37 24.85 15.18
C SER A 125 14.77 23.57 14.58
N THR A 126 13.57 23.18 15.01
CA THR A 126 12.83 22.05 14.44
C THR A 126 12.46 22.31 12.98
N VAL A 127 11.94 23.52 12.65
CA VAL A 127 11.66 23.89 11.26
C VAL A 127 12.91 23.82 10.40
N ASN A 128 14.08 24.30 10.91
CA ASN A 128 15.33 24.19 10.16
C ASN A 128 15.76 22.74 9.88
N LEU A 129 15.46 21.81 10.78
CA LEU A 129 15.70 20.39 10.55
C LEU A 129 14.80 19.87 9.43
N ILE A 130 13.49 20.12 9.52
CA ILE A 130 12.50 19.72 8.51
C ILE A 130 12.82 20.33 7.13
N MET A 131 13.35 21.53 7.10
CA MET A 131 13.72 22.21 5.85
C MET A 131 14.82 21.50 5.04
N LYS A 132 15.56 20.56 5.61
CA LYS A 132 16.51 19.73 4.84
C LYS A 132 15.71 18.80 3.92
N ASP A 133 14.77 18.05 4.49
CA ASP A 133 13.96 17.10 3.72
C ASP A 133 13.04 17.83 2.74
N VAL A 134 12.49 18.99 3.14
CA VAL A 134 11.73 19.85 2.22
C VAL A 134 12.59 20.27 1.01
N THR A 135 13.87 20.60 1.24
CA THR A 135 14.79 20.98 0.15
C THR A 135 15.08 19.78 -0.76
N ASP A 136 15.30 18.61 -0.19
CA ASP A 136 15.57 17.39 -0.94
C ASP A 136 14.34 16.96 -1.76
N ILE A 137 13.15 17.10 -1.20
CA ILE A 137 11.89 16.86 -1.94
C ILE A 137 11.76 17.86 -3.09
N CYS A 138 11.94 19.16 -2.84
CA CYS A 138 11.90 20.18 -3.90
C CYS A 138 12.90 19.86 -5.03
N GLY A 139 14.11 19.39 -4.68
CA GLY A 139 15.12 18.98 -5.66
C GLY A 139 14.66 17.85 -6.56
N ARG A 140 13.97 16.83 -6.01
CA ARG A 140 13.40 15.71 -6.81
C ARG A 140 12.34 16.18 -7.82
N TYR A 141 11.62 17.25 -7.51
CA TYR A 141 10.65 17.89 -8.41
C TYR A 141 11.26 19.03 -9.25
N GLN A 142 12.59 19.15 -9.35
CA GLN A 142 13.27 20.21 -10.07
C GLN A 142 12.86 21.62 -9.61
N LEU A 143 12.45 21.75 -8.36
CA LEU A 143 12.11 22.99 -7.71
C LEU A 143 13.29 23.49 -6.86
N GLN A 144 13.45 24.81 -6.76
CA GLN A 144 14.50 25.43 -5.97
C GLN A 144 13.90 26.28 -4.84
N ILE A 145 14.55 26.25 -3.67
CA ILE A 145 14.18 27.11 -2.54
C ILE A 145 15.10 28.34 -2.54
N GLU A 146 14.54 29.49 -2.93
CA GLU A 146 15.22 30.77 -2.82
C GLU A 146 15.11 31.32 -1.39
N LYS A 147 16.24 31.71 -0.80
CA LYS A 147 16.31 32.30 0.54
C LYS A 147 16.69 33.79 0.43
N ARG A 148 15.88 34.66 1.02
CA ARG A 148 16.19 36.11 1.08
C ARG A 148 16.25 36.55 2.54
N PRO A 149 17.39 37.15 2.98
CA PRO A 149 17.54 37.63 4.34
C PRO A 149 16.39 38.57 4.73
N TYR A 150 15.85 38.40 5.93
CA TYR A 150 14.71 39.14 6.51
C TYR A 150 13.33 38.86 5.86
N TYR A 151 13.26 38.38 4.63
CA TYR A 151 12.00 38.10 3.92
C TYR A 151 11.55 36.64 4.15
N GLY A 152 12.47 35.71 4.15
CA GLY A 152 12.17 34.28 4.32
C GLY A 152 12.58 33.40 3.14
N ILE A 153 11.75 32.42 2.81
CA ILE A 153 11.97 31.44 1.75
C ILE A 153 10.80 31.46 0.78
N ARG A 154 11.07 31.14 -0.50
CA ARG A 154 10.04 30.87 -1.51
C ARG A 154 10.49 29.75 -2.42
N ILE A 155 9.54 29.05 -3.05
CA ILE A 155 9.81 28.07 -4.10
C ILE A 155 9.85 28.77 -5.46
N VAL A 156 10.81 28.36 -6.28
CA VAL A 156 10.99 28.81 -7.66
C VAL A 156 11.11 27.59 -8.56
N GLY A 157 10.34 27.56 -9.64
CA GLY A 157 10.35 26.47 -10.62
C GLY A 157 9.24 26.63 -11.64
N GLU A 158 9.16 25.69 -12.57
CA GLU A 158 8.10 25.65 -13.57
C GLU A 158 6.76 25.24 -12.94
N GLU A 159 5.66 25.79 -13.44
CA GLU A 159 4.32 25.55 -12.93
C GLU A 159 3.95 24.06 -12.93
N PHE A 160 4.38 23.32 -13.95
CA PHE A 160 4.22 21.86 -14.05
C PHE A 160 4.80 21.13 -12.82
N HIS A 161 6.01 21.47 -12.42
CA HIS A 161 6.70 20.87 -11.28
C HIS A 161 6.07 21.28 -9.95
N ILE A 162 5.59 22.52 -9.85
CA ILE A 162 4.84 23.03 -8.67
C ILE A 162 3.57 22.20 -8.49
N ARG A 163 2.76 22.00 -9.54
CA ARG A 163 1.53 21.21 -9.50
C ARG A 163 1.80 19.74 -9.22
N SER A 164 2.86 19.17 -9.79
CA SER A 164 3.29 17.79 -9.51
C SER A 164 3.65 17.59 -8.04
N CYS A 165 4.36 18.54 -7.43
CA CYS A 165 4.68 18.50 -6.01
C CYS A 165 3.43 18.70 -5.13
N LEU A 166 2.52 19.62 -5.50
CA LEU A 166 1.25 19.86 -4.79
C LEU A 166 0.36 18.61 -4.81
N SER A 167 0.24 17.93 -5.93
CA SER A 167 -0.60 16.72 -6.03
C SER A 167 -0.11 15.59 -5.13
N GLN A 168 1.20 15.50 -4.90
CA GLN A 168 1.80 14.46 -4.07
C GLN A 168 1.81 14.81 -2.57
N TYR A 169 2.06 16.07 -2.22
CA TYR A 169 2.25 16.50 -0.83
C TYR A 169 1.17 17.44 -0.31
N GLY A 170 0.38 18.04 -1.20
CA GLY A 170 -0.66 19.01 -0.84
C GLY A 170 -1.91 18.41 -0.19
N LEU A 171 -2.02 17.08 -0.14
CA LEU A 171 -3.18 16.37 0.38
C LEU A 171 -2.79 15.50 1.58
N PRO A 172 -3.66 15.38 2.60
CA PRO A 172 -3.39 14.53 3.74
C PRO A 172 -3.21 13.06 3.31
N ARG A 173 -2.31 12.36 4.01
CA ARG A 173 -2.16 10.90 3.90
C ARG A 173 -3.07 10.26 4.94
N TYR A 174 -4.23 9.74 4.52
CA TYR A 174 -5.08 8.91 5.38
C TYR A 174 -5.09 7.48 4.86
N ASP A 175 -4.76 6.55 5.74
CA ASP A 175 -4.53 5.16 5.37
C ASP A 175 -5.81 4.32 5.17
N HIS A 176 -7.01 4.78 5.57
CA HIS A 176 -8.20 3.91 5.59
C HIS A 176 -9.54 4.56 5.24
N THR A 177 -9.61 5.86 4.95
CA THR A 177 -10.87 6.51 4.57
C THR A 177 -10.96 6.72 3.06
N PRO A 178 -12.11 6.42 2.44
CA PRO A 178 -12.32 6.73 1.03
C PRO A 178 -12.04 8.21 0.76
N PHE A 179 -11.33 8.49 -0.32
CA PHE A 179 -10.84 9.83 -0.64
C PHE A 179 -11.96 10.89 -0.71
N HIS A 180 -13.16 10.52 -1.14
CA HIS A 180 -14.32 11.40 -1.20
C HIS A 180 -14.79 11.88 0.17
N GLU A 181 -14.72 11.04 1.22
CA GLU A 181 -15.09 11.43 2.59
C GLU A 181 -14.11 12.44 3.20
N GLN A 182 -12.84 12.39 2.77
CA GLN A 182 -11.80 13.32 3.26
C GLN A 182 -12.03 14.76 2.80
N PHE A 183 -12.58 14.94 1.60
CA PHE A 183 -12.88 16.28 1.06
C PHE A 183 -14.17 16.90 1.59
N GLU A 184 -15.16 16.07 1.93
CA GLU A 184 -16.41 16.54 2.52
C GLU A 184 -16.20 17.07 3.96
N GLN A 185 -15.18 16.58 4.65
CA GLN A 185 -14.88 16.96 6.04
C GLN A 185 -13.98 18.21 6.16
N ASN A 186 -13.61 18.91 5.09
CA ASN A 186 -12.69 20.06 5.09
C ASN A 186 -11.34 19.80 5.77
N ASP A 187 -10.88 18.56 5.80
CA ASP A 187 -9.68 18.11 6.52
C ASP A 187 -8.37 18.36 5.75
N THR A 188 -8.41 19.18 4.69
CA THR A 188 -7.24 19.47 3.86
C THR A 188 -6.64 20.83 4.19
N TYR A 189 -5.32 20.89 4.37
CA TYR A 189 -4.59 22.16 4.46
C TYR A 189 -4.66 22.95 3.15
N LEU A 190 -4.94 22.28 2.02
CA LEU A 190 -5.17 22.89 0.72
C LEU A 190 -6.69 23.03 0.51
N SER A 191 -7.20 24.24 0.64
CA SER A 191 -8.57 24.54 0.22
C SER A 191 -8.64 24.43 -1.30
N LEU A 192 -8.99 23.27 -1.81
CA LEU A 192 -9.28 23.06 -3.23
C LEU A 192 -10.74 23.39 -3.48
N PRO A 193 -11.03 24.42 -4.27
CA PRO A 193 -12.41 24.78 -4.57
C PRO A 193 -13.05 23.78 -5.52
N HIS A 194 -14.39 23.69 -5.45
CA HIS A 194 -15.23 23.06 -6.47
C HIS A 194 -15.03 21.56 -6.69
N ILE A 195 -14.42 20.81 -5.75
CA ILE A 195 -14.24 19.34 -5.87
C ILE A 195 -15.54 18.60 -6.20
N PRO A 196 -16.68 18.83 -5.53
CA PRO A 196 -17.94 18.16 -5.88
C PRO A 196 -18.40 18.46 -7.31
N LEU A 197 -18.22 19.70 -7.78
CA LEU A 197 -18.57 20.09 -9.15
C LEU A 197 -17.67 19.38 -10.17
N ILE A 198 -16.35 19.41 -9.96
CA ILE A 198 -15.38 18.74 -10.85
C ILE A 198 -15.71 17.26 -10.93
N ARG A 199 -15.94 16.61 -9.79
CA ARG A 199 -16.32 15.20 -9.73
C ARG A 199 -17.62 14.92 -10.51
N SER A 200 -18.65 15.73 -10.32
CA SER A 200 -19.93 15.53 -11.01
C SER A 200 -19.80 15.66 -12.53
N ILE A 201 -18.95 16.57 -13.00
CA ILE A 201 -18.67 16.73 -14.44
C ILE A 201 -17.92 15.50 -14.97
N ILE A 202 -16.88 15.00 -14.27
CA ILE A 202 -16.14 13.80 -14.69
C ILE A 202 -17.08 12.59 -14.73
N LEU A 203 -17.90 12.39 -13.70
CA LEU A 203 -18.86 11.27 -13.63
C LEU A 203 -19.86 11.29 -14.80
N LYS A 204 -20.31 12.46 -15.26
CA LYS A 204 -21.16 12.61 -16.45
C LYS A 204 -20.53 11.98 -17.71
N TYR A 205 -19.19 12.13 -17.90
CA TYR A 205 -18.47 11.55 -19.04
C TYR A 205 -18.26 10.04 -18.88
N ILE A 206 -18.13 9.56 -17.64
CA ILE A 206 -18.06 8.11 -17.33
C ILE A 206 -19.43 7.46 -17.57
N GLU A 207 -20.52 8.04 -17.06
CA GLU A 207 -21.89 7.56 -17.26
C GLU A 207 -22.28 7.57 -18.75
N GLY A 208 -21.81 8.56 -19.50
CA GLY A 208 -21.97 8.64 -20.96
C GLY A 208 -21.16 7.59 -21.72
N GLY A 209 -20.36 6.78 -21.05
CA GLY A 209 -19.52 5.73 -21.66
C GLY A 209 -18.37 6.26 -22.51
N THR A 210 -17.98 7.52 -22.31
CA THR A 210 -16.91 8.18 -23.08
C THR A 210 -15.55 7.80 -22.55
N ILE A 211 -15.42 7.69 -21.21
CA ILE A 211 -14.20 7.26 -20.49
C ILE A 211 -14.56 6.23 -19.43
N TYR A 212 -13.59 5.39 -19.05
CA TYR A 212 -13.67 4.46 -17.92
C TYR A 212 -12.51 4.74 -16.99
N LEU A 213 -12.82 5.00 -15.74
CA LEU A 213 -11.85 5.28 -14.66
C LEU A 213 -12.27 4.47 -13.43
N SER A 214 -11.30 3.95 -12.69
CA SER A 214 -11.51 3.46 -11.33
C SER A 214 -11.70 4.63 -10.36
N ASP A 215 -12.24 4.37 -9.16
CA ASP A 215 -12.45 5.40 -8.14
C ASP A 215 -11.15 6.16 -7.81
N ILE A 216 -10.02 5.46 -7.72
CA ILE A 216 -8.69 6.06 -7.48
C ILE A 216 -8.29 6.99 -8.63
N GLU A 217 -8.56 6.60 -9.87
CA GLU A 217 -8.25 7.40 -11.05
C GLU A 217 -9.16 8.62 -11.16
N ILE A 218 -10.44 8.48 -10.81
CA ILE A 218 -11.38 9.62 -10.71
C ILE A 218 -10.82 10.62 -9.70
N ASP A 219 -10.46 10.16 -8.51
CA ASP A 219 -9.94 11.01 -7.45
C ASP A 219 -8.64 11.72 -7.86
N ASN A 220 -7.73 11.01 -8.51
CA ASN A 220 -6.50 11.62 -9.04
C ASN A 220 -6.81 12.71 -10.08
N LEU A 221 -7.71 12.44 -11.02
CA LEU A 221 -8.09 13.42 -12.05
C LEU A 221 -8.78 14.64 -11.43
N VAL A 222 -9.68 14.43 -10.47
CA VAL A 222 -10.32 15.51 -9.70
C VAL A 222 -9.30 16.40 -9.03
N ILE A 223 -8.29 15.81 -8.37
CA ILE A 223 -7.20 16.56 -7.71
C ILE A 223 -6.44 17.42 -8.70
N HIS A 224 -6.03 16.85 -9.82
CA HIS A 224 -5.23 17.59 -10.80
C HIS A 224 -6.02 18.73 -11.43
N ILE A 225 -7.31 18.55 -11.73
CA ILE A 225 -8.17 19.60 -12.21
C ILE A 225 -8.41 20.66 -11.13
N ALA A 226 -8.62 20.27 -9.86
CA ALA A 226 -8.83 21.20 -8.77
C ALA A 226 -7.58 22.05 -8.48
N ILE A 227 -6.37 21.45 -8.54
CA ILE A 227 -5.11 22.18 -8.44
C ILE A 227 -4.97 23.15 -9.62
N ALA A 228 -5.23 22.69 -10.85
CA ALA A 228 -5.18 23.53 -12.04
C ALA A 228 -6.13 24.74 -11.92
N LEU A 229 -7.37 24.49 -11.51
CA LEU A 229 -8.38 25.53 -11.28
C LEU A 229 -7.90 26.56 -10.25
N LYS A 230 -7.45 26.09 -9.07
CA LYS A 230 -6.95 26.99 -8.02
C LYS A 230 -5.76 27.82 -8.50
N ARG A 231 -4.83 27.20 -9.21
CA ARG A 231 -3.66 27.91 -9.77
C ARG A 231 -4.06 28.92 -10.85
N CYS A 232 -5.06 28.64 -11.68
CA CYS A 232 -5.60 29.58 -12.65
C CYS A 232 -6.31 30.76 -11.98
N GLU A 233 -7.07 30.53 -10.90
CA GLU A 233 -7.66 31.62 -10.09
C GLU A 233 -6.58 32.58 -9.53
N ASP A 234 -5.44 32.02 -9.12
CA ASP A 234 -4.28 32.76 -8.63
C ASP A 234 -3.41 33.31 -9.80
N GLN A 235 -3.87 33.24 -11.05
CA GLN A 235 -3.18 33.67 -12.28
C GLN A 235 -1.85 32.96 -12.59
N HIS A 236 -1.66 31.76 -12.08
CA HIS A 236 -0.56 30.86 -12.38
C HIS A 236 -0.95 29.85 -13.44
N TYR A 237 -0.79 30.22 -14.69
CA TYR A 237 -1.11 29.38 -15.83
C TYR A 237 0.05 28.46 -16.21
N MET A 238 -0.29 27.31 -16.77
CA MET A 238 0.69 26.41 -17.36
C MET A 238 1.44 27.12 -18.50
N LYS A 239 2.76 26.98 -18.55
CA LYS A 239 3.62 27.57 -19.60
C LYS A 239 4.67 26.56 -20.01
N GLY A 240 4.92 26.48 -21.34
CA GLY A 240 6.07 25.74 -21.84
C GLY A 240 6.01 24.24 -21.56
N LEU A 241 4.88 23.57 -21.88
CA LEU A 241 4.84 22.11 -21.85
C LEU A 241 5.89 21.55 -22.80
N HIS A 242 6.86 20.79 -22.26
CA HIS A 242 7.94 20.16 -23.00
C HIS A 242 7.48 18.92 -23.82
N VAL A 243 6.27 19.00 -24.38
CA VAL A 243 5.63 17.93 -25.16
C VAL A 243 5.25 18.49 -26.52
N GLU A 244 5.39 17.69 -27.57
CA GLU A 244 4.88 18.07 -28.90
C GLU A 244 3.36 18.24 -28.84
N GLN A 245 2.89 19.48 -28.76
CA GLN A 245 1.46 19.82 -28.64
C GLN A 245 0.65 19.19 -29.77
N ALA A 246 1.21 19.15 -30.99
CA ALA A 246 0.58 18.53 -32.15
C ALA A 246 0.22 17.05 -31.93
N GLU A 247 1.00 16.32 -31.14
CA GLU A 247 0.74 14.91 -30.83
C GLU A 247 -0.46 14.77 -29.87
N LEU A 248 -0.63 15.69 -28.93
CA LEU A 248 -1.74 15.66 -27.97
C LEU A 248 -3.07 16.06 -28.60
N ILE A 249 -3.07 17.09 -29.46
CA ILE A 249 -4.29 17.65 -30.07
C ILE A 249 -5.04 16.63 -30.93
N ILE A 250 -4.35 15.67 -31.54
CA ILE A 250 -4.97 14.63 -32.36
C ILE A 250 -5.58 13.47 -31.53
N LYS A 251 -5.33 13.43 -30.23
CA LYS A 251 -5.87 12.38 -29.34
C LYS A 251 -7.32 12.64 -29.00
N LYS A 252 -8.07 11.57 -28.76
CA LYS A 252 -9.48 11.67 -28.30
C LYS A 252 -9.57 12.32 -26.93
N GLU A 253 -8.62 12.03 -26.07
CA GLU A 253 -8.49 12.55 -24.71
C GLU A 253 -8.40 14.09 -24.71
N TYR A 254 -7.84 14.71 -25.77
CA TYR A 254 -7.85 16.15 -25.93
C TYR A 254 -9.26 16.72 -26.10
N THR A 255 -10.09 16.08 -26.93
CA THR A 255 -11.49 16.50 -27.10
C THR A 255 -12.26 16.37 -25.78
N ILE A 256 -12.07 15.27 -25.07
CA ILE A 256 -12.71 15.04 -23.76
C ILE A 256 -12.24 16.06 -22.72
N ALA A 257 -10.92 16.34 -22.64
CA ALA A 257 -10.36 17.35 -21.75
C ALA A 257 -10.97 18.73 -22.03
N LYS A 258 -11.09 19.09 -23.32
CA LYS A 258 -11.68 20.35 -23.75
C LYS A 258 -13.15 20.47 -23.39
N GLU A 259 -13.91 19.39 -23.50
CA GLU A 259 -15.32 19.36 -23.09
C GLU A 259 -15.48 19.46 -21.56
N ILE A 260 -14.68 18.71 -20.78
CA ILE A 260 -14.69 18.78 -19.30
C ILE A 260 -14.37 20.20 -18.83
N LEU A 261 -13.30 20.80 -19.35
CA LEU A 261 -12.92 22.17 -18.97
C LEU A 261 -13.96 23.19 -19.48
N GLY A 262 -14.54 22.98 -20.68
CA GLY A 262 -15.61 23.83 -21.20
C GLY A 262 -16.88 23.80 -20.37
N ASP A 263 -17.21 22.68 -19.75
CA ASP A 263 -18.33 22.60 -18.80
C ASP A 263 -17.99 23.34 -17.49
N LEU A 264 -16.75 23.24 -17.00
CA LEU A 264 -16.28 24.01 -15.85
C LEU A 264 -16.26 25.52 -16.12
N GLU A 265 -15.84 25.96 -17.32
CA GLU A 265 -15.86 27.38 -17.73
C GLU A 265 -17.27 27.99 -17.65
N LYS A 266 -18.28 27.23 -18.09
CA LYS A 266 -19.68 27.66 -18.05
C LYS A 266 -20.21 27.83 -16.63
N GLU A 267 -19.90 26.85 -15.75
CA GLU A 267 -20.38 26.85 -14.37
C GLU A 267 -19.68 27.90 -13.49
N LEU A 268 -18.37 28.11 -13.72
CA LEU A 268 -17.54 28.97 -12.88
C LEU A 268 -17.28 30.37 -13.47
N HIS A 269 -17.76 30.63 -14.70
CA HIS A 269 -17.51 31.86 -15.44
C HIS A 269 -16.02 32.22 -15.57
N LEU A 270 -15.19 31.20 -15.77
CA LEU A 270 -13.74 31.28 -15.97
C LEU A 270 -13.39 30.97 -17.43
N SER A 271 -12.13 31.16 -17.80
CA SER A 271 -11.60 30.73 -19.09
C SER A 271 -10.25 30.05 -18.89
N PHE A 272 -10.08 28.86 -19.49
CA PHE A 272 -8.83 28.12 -19.43
C PHE A 272 -8.03 28.34 -20.73
N PRO A 273 -6.74 28.68 -20.64
CA PRO A 273 -5.81 28.65 -21.77
C PRO A 273 -5.67 27.23 -22.34
N GLU A 274 -5.23 27.12 -23.60
CA GLU A 274 -5.08 25.84 -24.28
C GLU A 274 -4.06 24.93 -23.59
N GLU A 275 -3.06 25.49 -22.95
CA GLU A 275 -2.06 24.75 -22.15
C GLU A 275 -2.71 23.98 -20.99
N GLU A 276 -3.80 24.48 -20.42
CA GLU A 276 -4.55 23.78 -19.38
C GLU A 276 -5.33 22.58 -19.97
N VAL A 277 -5.86 22.72 -21.18
CA VAL A 277 -6.49 21.60 -21.90
C VAL A 277 -5.46 20.52 -22.17
N LEU A 278 -4.26 20.88 -22.63
CA LEU A 278 -3.15 19.94 -22.85
C LEU A 278 -2.72 19.26 -21.54
N TYR A 279 -2.66 20.00 -20.44
CA TYR A 279 -2.33 19.44 -19.11
C TYR A 279 -3.35 18.37 -18.69
N VAL A 280 -4.65 18.66 -18.78
CA VAL A 280 -5.71 17.68 -18.47
C VAL A 280 -5.68 16.51 -19.45
N THR A 281 -5.35 16.75 -20.73
CA THR A 281 -5.19 15.68 -21.74
C THR A 281 -4.11 14.69 -21.34
N MET A 282 -2.95 15.16 -20.88
CA MET A 282 -1.87 14.29 -20.41
C MET A 282 -2.32 13.42 -19.22
N HIS A 283 -3.08 13.99 -18.30
CA HIS A 283 -3.64 13.22 -17.18
C HIS A 283 -4.65 12.18 -17.65
N LEU A 284 -5.54 12.51 -18.57
CA LEU A 284 -6.48 11.54 -19.15
C LEU A 284 -5.76 10.39 -19.88
N LEU A 285 -4.76 10.69 -20.73
CA LEU A 285 -3.95 9.68 -21.41
C LEU A 285 -3.21 8.74 -20.45
N SER A 286 -2.95 9.20 -19.24
CA SER A 286 -2.18 8.50 -18.23
C SER A 286 -3.04 7.73 -17.22
N THR A 287 -4.36 7.86 -17.30
CA THR A 287 -5.31 7.24 -16.38
C THR A 287 -6.49 6.59 -17.09
N ALA A 288 -7.06 7.22 -18.13
CA ALA A 288 -8.29 6.80 -18.72
C ALA A 288 -8.15 5.65 -19.73
N VAL A 289 -9.06 4.70 -19.66
CA VAL A 289 -9.33 3.73 -20.72
C VAL A 289 -10.55 4.21 -21.51
N THR A 290 -10.41 4.45 -22.81
CA THR A 290 -11.55 4.89 -23.63
C THR A 290 -12.50 3.74 -23.93
N ALA A 291 -13.80 4.03 -24.14
CA ALA A 291 -14.85 3.02 -24.32
C ALA A 291 -14.61 2.00 -25.44
N LYS A 292 -13.79 2.37 -26.44
CA LYS A 292 -13.36 1.44 -27.49
C LYS A 292 -12.40 0.35 -27.01
N ASP A 293 -11.84 0.49 -25.82
CA ASP A 293 -10.81 -0.38 -25.27
C ASP A 293 -11.38 -1.58 -24.47
N ARG A 294 -12.69 -1.83 -24.50
CA ARG A 294 -13.31 -3.10 -24.08
C ARG A 294 -13.18 -4.14 -25.20
N TYR A 295 -11.96 -4.53 -25.51
CA TYR A 295 -11.69 -5.44 -26.59
C TYR A 295 -11.64 -6.89 -26.16
N GLU A 296 -12.04 -7.74 -27.12
CA GLU A 296 -11.86 -9.19 -27.04
C GLU A 296 -10.39 -9.61 -27.21
N ASN A 297 -9.49 -8.70 -27.68
CA ASN A 297 -8.10 -9.01 -27.96
C ASN A 297 -7.15 -7.92 -27.40
N VAL A 298 -6.27 -8.30 -26.51
CA VAL A 298 -5.27 -7.44 -25.86
C VAL A 298 -4.28 -6.83 -26.85
N GLU A 299 -3.89 -7.56 -27.93
CA GLU A 299 -2.98 -7.06 -28.94
C GLU A 299 -3.56 -5.87 -29.71
N GLU A 300 -4.87 -5.87 -29.99
CA GLU A 300 -5.55 -4.73 -30.63
C GLU A 300 -5.57 -3.50 -29.71
N LEU A 301 -5.78 -3.72 -28.42
CA LEU A 301 -5.81 -2.66 -27.40
C LEU A 301 -4.44 -1.96 -27.28
N LEU A 302 -3.38 -2.73 -27.25
CA LEU A 302 -2.00 -2.23 -27.02
C LEU A 302 -1.32 -1.77 -28.31
N GLY A 303 -1.68 -2.36 -29.43
CA GLY A 303 -0.92 -2.30 -30.66
C GLY A 303 0.29 -3.25 -30.64
N LYS A 304 0.81 -3.59 -31.81
CA LYS A 304 1.81 -4.65 -31.97
C LYS A 304 3.09 -4.42 -31.15
N ASP A 305 3.60 -3.20 -31.14
CA ASP A 305 4.89 -2.90 -30.50
C ASP A 305 4.79 -3.03 -28.97
N LEU A 306 3.75 -2.47 -28.37
CA LEU A 306 3.56 -2.54 -26.92
C LEU A 306 3.18 -3.95 -26.46
N TYR A 307 2.39 -4.67 -27.25
CA TYR A 307 2.09 -6.07 -26.98
C TYR A 307 3.35 -6.94 -27.03
N ALA A 308 4.21 -6.76 -28.04
CA ALA A 308 5.48 -7.45 -28.11
C ALA A 308 6.41 -7.13 -26.93
N PHE A 309 6.42 -5.88 -26.48
CA PHE A 309 7.17 -5.48 -25.28
C PHE A 309 6.61 -6.14 -24.02
N MET A 310 5.30 -6.16 -23.84
CA MET A 310 4.66 -6.88 -22.73
C MET A 310 5.04 -8.38 -22.75
N GLN A 311 4.98 -9.03 -23.90
CA GLN A 311 5.41 -10.42 -24.03
C GLN A 311 6.89 -10.62 -23.69
N HIS A 312 7.76 -9.67 -24.04
CA HIS A 312 9.16 -9.70 -23.65
C HIS A 312 9.33 -9.62 -22.12
N ILE A 313 8.57 -8.76 -21.44
CA ILE A 313 8.55 -8.68 -19.96
C ILE A 313 8.17 -10.04 -19.36
N LEU A 314 7.08 -10.65 -19.84
CA LEU A 314 6.62 -11.95 -19.33
C LEU A 314 7.65 -13.07 -19.63
N PHE A 315 8.33 -13.01 -20.76
CA PHE A 315 9.43 -13.92 -21.09
C PHE A 315 10.57 -13.80 -20.07
N LYS A 316 10.98 -12.58 -19.76
CA LYS A 316 12.03 -12.34 -18.76
C LYS A 316 11.64 -12.80 -17.36
N VAL A 317 10.40 -12.57 -16.95
CA VAL A 317 9.88 -13.11 -15.69
C VAL A 317 9.91 -14.64 -15.68
N ALA A 318 9.52 -15.30 -16.79
CA ALA A 318 9.58 -16.75 -16.90
C ALA A 318 11.02 -17.27 -16.87
N GLU A 319 11.94 -16.60 -17.53
CA GLU A 319 13.37 -16.96 -17.56
C GLU A 319 14.02 -16.83 -16.17
N GLU A 320 13.76 -15.72 -15.46
CA GLU A 320 14.43 -15.41 -14.19
C GLU A 320 13.73 -15.98 -12.96
N ARG A 321 12.42 -16.20 -13.02
CA ARG A 321 11.60 -16.63 -11.87
C ARG A 321 10.86 -17.96 -12.09
N ASN A 322 11.04 -18.60 -13.24
CA ASN A 322 10.34 -19.85 -13.63
C ASN A 322 8.81 -19.76 -13.48
N LEU A 323 8.22 -18.57 -13.63
CA LEU A 323 6.80 -18.30 -13.54
C LEU A 323 6.24 -18.03 -14.94
N ILE A 324 5.30 -18.88 -15.38
CA ILE A 324 4.73 -18.80 -16.73
C ILE A 324 3.36 -18.13 -16.66
N PHE A 325 3.26 -16.91 -17.16
CA PHE A 325 2.04 -16.11 -17.18
C PHE A 325 1.44 -15.86 -18.58
N TYR A 326 2.00 -16.45 -19.63
CA TYR A 326 1.58 -16.19 -21.01
C TYR A 326 0.11 -16.50 -21.31
N TYR A 327 -0.52 -17.35 -20.51
CA TYR A 327 -1.90 -17.80 -20.69
C TYR A 327 -2.86 -17.22 -19.67
N ASP A 328 -2.41 -16.31 -18.82
CA ASP A 328 -3.26 -15.63 -17.84
C ASP A 328 -3.91 -14.40 -18.49
N GLU A 329 -5.12 -14.60 -19.04
CA GLU A 329 -5.84 -13.55 -19.76
C GLU A 329 -6.11 -12.30 -18.90
N GLU A 330 -6.38 -12.49 -17.59
CA GLU A 330 -6.62 -11.38 -16.67
C GLU A 330 -5.35 -10.56 -16.43
N LEU A 331 -4.19 -11.22 -16.31
CA LEU A 331 -2.91 -10.53 -16.21
C LEU A 331 -2.61 -9.79 -17.53
N LEU A 332 -2.73 -10.47 -18.68
CA LEU A 332 -2.44 -9.87 -19.98
C LEU A 332 -3.25 -8.61 -20.20
N PHE A 333 -4.55 -8.65 -19.88
CA PHE A 333 -5.42 -7.49 -20.03
C PHE A 333 -5.11 -6.41 -18.98
N GLY A 334 -5.13 -6.74 -17.68
CA GLY A 334 -4.95 -5.78 -16.60
C GLY A 334 -3.58 -5.13 -16.61
N PHE A 335 -2.50 -5.94 -16.72
CA PHE A 335 -1.15 -5.43 -16.80
C PHE A 335 -0.89 -4.67 -18.11
N GLY A 336 -1.46 -5.14 -19.23
CA GLY A 336 -1.32 -4.46 -20.53
C GLY A 336 -1.90 -3.04 -20.49
N VAL A 337 -3.13 -2.87 -19.97
CA VAL A 337 -3.74 -1.54 -19.76
C VAL A 337 -2.86 -0.68 -18.85
N HIS A 338 -2.42 -1.25 -17.71
CA HIS A 338 -1.54 -0.54 -16.79
C HIS A 338 -0.22 -0.12 -17.44
N LEU A 339 0.42 -1.00 -18.22
CA LEU A 339 1.68 -0.71 -18.92
C LEU A 339 1.50 0.46 -19.91
N LYS A 340 0.40 0.50 -20.66
CA LYS A 340 0.07 1.59 -21.58
C LYS A 340 -0.02 2.93 -20.86
N THR A 341 -0.74 2.99 -19.74
CA THR A 341 -0.90 4.22 -18.95
C THR A 341 0.39 4.60 -18.22
N LEU A 342 1.15 3.62 -17.72
CA LEU A 342 2.47 3.82 -17.11
C LEU A 342 3.45 4.48 -18.10
N LEU A 343 3.55 3.97 -19.32
CA LEU A 343 4.44 4.56 -20.35
C LEU A 343 4.06 6.00 -20.68
N ASN A 344 2.76 6.33 -20.68
CA ASN A 344 2.32 7.71 -20.81
C ASN A 344 2.75 8.57 -19.62
N ARG A 345 2.60 8.05 -18.37
CA ARG A 345 3.06 8.77 -17.17
C ARG A 345 4.56 9.04 -17.20
N LEU A 346 5.37 8.07 -17.60
CA LEU A 346 6.81 8.27 -17.78
C LEU A 346 7.10 9.31 -18.86
N LYS A 347 6.48 9.18 -20.03
CA LYS A 347 6.64 10.12 -21.15
C LYS A 347 6.31 11.57 -20.76
N TYR A 348 5.23 11.76 -20.01
CA TYR A 348 4.77 13.09 -19.60
C TYR A 348 5.28 13.51 -18.21
N LYS A 349 6.17 12.71 -17.59
CA LYS A 349 6.74 12.94 -16.24
C LYS A 349 5.67 13.18 -15.18
N LEU A 350 4.58 12.44 -15.27
CA LEU A 350 3.47 12.48 -14.32
C LEU A 350 3.72 11.49 -13.18
N ASN A 351 3.43 11.91 -11.97
CA ASN A 351 3.54 11.08 -10.79
C ASN A 351 2.17 10.49 -10.42
N THR A 352 2.15 9.23 -10.04
CA THR A 352 0.96 8.55 -9.52
C THR A 352 1.17 8.21 -8.04
N ARG A 353 0.15 8.41 -7.26
CA ARG A 353 0.12 8.03 -5.85
C ARG A 353 -0.46 6.62 -5.72
N ASN A 354 0.17 5.77 -4.92
CA ASN A 354 -0.35 4.44 -4.61
C ASN A 354 -0.67 4.34 -3.12
N PRO A 355 -1.94 4.45 -2.72
CA PRO A 355 -2.33 4.35 -1.31
C PRO A 355 -2.13 2.95 -0.74
N LEU A 356 -2.07 1.91 -1.60
CA LEU A 356 -1.93 0.50 -1.20
C LEU A 356 -0.47 0.05 -1.10
N LEU A 357 0.51 0.92 -1.40
CA LEU A 357 1.92 0.53 -1.51
C LEU A 357 2.45 -0.18 -0.24
N ALA A 358 2.15 0.36 0.94
CA ALA A 358 2.60 -0.23 2.21
C ALA A 358 1.96 -1.62 2.46
N GLU A 359 0.66 -1.76 2.14
CA GLU A 359 -0.04 -3.03 2.27
C GLU A 359 0.45 -4.06 1.26
N VAL A 360 0.72 -3.65 0.02
CA VAL A 360 1.26 -4.52 -1.03
C VAL A 360 2.62 -5.05 -0.63
N LYS A 361 3.52 -4.20 -0.15
CA LYS A 361 4.84 -4.63 0.34
C LYS A 361 4.74 -5.61 1.51
N LYS A 362 3.79 -5.37 2.43
CA LYS A 362 3.59 -6.22 3.61
C LYS A 362 2.95 -7.56 3.25
N ASN A 363 1.90 -7.55 2.43
CA ASN A 363 1.05 -8.73 2.22
C ASN A 363 1.43 -9.54 0.98
N TYR A 364 2.12 -8.91 0.00
CA TYR A 364 2.52 -9.53 -1.27
C TYR A 364 4.00 -9.31 -1.60
N PRO A 365 4.93 -9.61 -0.67
CA PRO A 365 6.35 -9.27 -0.84
C PRO A 365 6.97 -9.95 -2.07
N TYR A 366 6.59 -11.18 -2.41
CA TYR A 366 7.11 -11.86 -3.60
C TYR A 366 6.58 -11.28 -4.91
N ALA A 367 5.30 -10.90 -4.96
CA ALA A 367 4.77 -10.18 -6.11
C ALA A 367 5.45 -8.82 -6.30
N PHE A 368 5.79 -8.15 -5.18
CA PHE A 368 6.56 -6.91 -5.21
C PHE A 368 7.97 -7.12 -5.77
N GLU A 369 8.63 -8.24 -5.42
CA GLU A 369 9.91 -8.66 -6.00
C GLU A 369 9.86 -8.85 -7.52
N ILE A 370 8.80 -9.51 -8.00
CA ILE A 370 8.59 -9.67 -9.45
C ILE A 370 8.36 -8.30 -10.10
N ALA A 371 7.59 -7.45 -9.44
CA ALA A 371 7.32 -6.11 -9.94
C ALA A 371 8.58 -5.24 -10.03
N VAL A 372 9.54 -5.39 -9.11
CA VAL A 372 10.86 -4.72 -9.19
C VAL A 372 11.60 -5.17 -10.45
N LEU A 373 11.68 -6.49 -10.70
CA LEU A 373 12.27 -7.00 -11.93
C LEU A 373 11.59 -6.45 -13.19
N VAL A 374 10.26 -6.41 -13.20
CA VAL A 374 9.48 -5.83 -14.31
C VAL A 374 9.78 -4.34 -14.45
N GLY A 375 9.89 -3.62 -13.35
CA GLY A 375 10.27 -2.21 -13.32
C GLY A 375 11.65 -1.96 -13.92
N ASP A 376 12.63 -2.79 -13.60
CA ASP A 376 13.99 -2.70 -14.18
C ASP A 376 13.94 -2.89 -15.71
N ILE A 377 13.19 -3.88 -16.20
CA ILE A 377 13.02 -4.11 -17.65
C ILE A 377 12.35 -2.91 -18.33
N ILE A 378 11.33 -2.32 -17.71
CA ILE A 378 10.66 -1.12 -18.24
C ILE A 378 11.62 0.06 -18.20
N GLY A 379 12.41 0.20 -17.14
CA GLY A 379 13.43 1.24 -17.00
C GLY A 379 14.51 1.16 -18.07
N GLU A 380 15.01 -0.03 -18.36
CA GLU A 380 15.95 -0.26 -19.48
C GLU A 380 15.34 0.13 -20.84
N TYR A 381 14.07 -0.18 -21.05
CA TYR A 381 13.38 0.14 -22.31
C TYR A 381 13.12 1.63 -22.47
N THR A 382 12.75 2.33 -21.40
CA THR A 382 12.35 3.76 -21.43
C THR A 382 13.51 4.71 -21.16
N GLY A 383 14.59 4.25 -20.53
CA GLY A 383 15.69 5.08 -20.03
C GLY A 383 15.33 5.88 -18.77
N GLU A 384 14.19 5.60 -18.13
CA GLU A 384 13.68 6.30 -16.93
C GLU A 384 13.56 5.32 -15.75
N SER A 385 13.83 5.78 -14.53
CA SER A 385 13.61 4.97 -13.33
C SER A 385 12.12 4.87 -13.01
N ILE A 386 11.65 3.66 -12.67
CA ILE A 386 10.23 3.43 -12.36
C ILE A 386 9.96 3.81 -10.90
N PRO A 387 9.01 4.72 -10.63
CA PRO A 387 8.64 5.09 -9.27
C PRO A 387 8.11 3.90 -8.46
N GLU A 388 8.41 3.86 -7.18
CA GLU A 388 7.98 2.78 -6.30
C GLU A 388 6.45 2.61 -6.23
N SER A 389 5.69 3.70 -6.37
CA SER A 389 4.23 3.65 -6.50
C SER A 389 3.76 2.82 -7.69
N GLU A 390 4.47 2.89 -8.82
CA GLU A 390 4.20 2.11 -10.02
C GLU A 390 4.59 0.64 -9.83
N ILE A 391 5.74 0.38 -9.19
CA ILE A 391 6.13 -0.98 -8.78
C ILE A 391 5.03 -1.63 -7.94
N GLY A 392 4.44 -0.88 -7.00
CA GLY A 392 3.31 -1.37 -6.20
C GLY A 392 2.08 -1.73 -7.03
N TYR A 393 1.73 -0.96 -8.05
CA TYR A 393 0.62 -1.30 -8.95
C TYR A 393 0.93 -2.53 -9.82
N ILE A 394 2.15 -2.62 -10.37
CA ILE A 394 2.62 -3.81 -11.09
C ILE A 394 2.50 -5.05 -10.18
N ALA A 395 2.92 -4.92 -8.92
CA ALA A 395 2.86 -6.01 -7.95
C ALA A 395 1.42 -6.53 -7.70
N ILE A 396 0.41 -5.66 -7.72
CA ILE A 396 -0.99 -6.08 -7.59
C ILE A 396 -1.40 -6.98 -8.75
N HIS A 397 -1.04 -6.64 -10.00
CA HIS A 397 -1.35 -7.46 -11.17
C HIS A 397 -0.67 -8.84 -11.11
N PHE A 398 0.61 -8.86 -10.79
CA PHE A 398 1.35 -10.13 -10.65
C PHE A 398 0.91 -10.94 -9.44
N GLY A 399 0.54 -10.31 -8.32
CA GLY A 399 0.00 -10.97 -7.14
C GLY A 399 -1.29 -11.72 -7.45
N GLY A 400 -2.22 -11.11 -8.20
CA GLY A 400 -3.42 -11.77 -8.68
C GLY A 400 -3.12 -12.98 -9.58
N ALA A 401 -2.19 -12.82 -10.52
CA ALA A 401 -1.77 -13.89 -11.42
C ALA A 401 -1.10 -15.05 -10.66
N MET A 402 -0.27 -14.75 -9.67
CA MET A 402 0.35 -15.76 -8.80
C MET A 402 -0.69 -16.53 -8.00
N SER A 403 -1.70 -15.86 -7.45
CA SER A 403 -2.79 -16.52 -6.73
C SER A 403 -3.53 -17.51 -7.64
N ARG A 404 -3.86 -17.09 -8.87
CA ARG A 404 -4.48 -18.00 -9.87
C ARG A 404 -3.58 -19.16 -10.26
N LEU A 405 -2.29 -18.92 -10.41
CA LEU A 405 -1.30 -19.97 -10.73
C LEU A 405 -1.19 -20.98 -9.56
N GLN A 406 -1.20 -20.50 -8.32
CA GLN A 406 -1.24 -21.34 -7.13
C GLN A 406 -2.52 -22.19 -7.07
N GLU A 407 -3.68 -21.59 -7.30
CA GLU A 407 -4.95 -22.33 -7.35
C GLU A 407 -4.93 -23.45 -8.40
N GLN A 408 -4.34 -23.19 -9.57
CA GLN A 408 -4.18 -24.19 -10.62
C GLN A 408 -3.19 -25.29 -10.22
N ASN A 409 -2.10 -24.97 -9.54
CA ASN A 409 -1.05 -25.89 -9.14
C ASN A 409 -1.32 -26.59 -7.79
N GLN A 410 -2.17 -26.04 -6.93
CA GLN A 410 -2.43 -26.56 -5.58
C GLN A 410 -3.50 -27.63 -5.51
N LYS A 411 -4.29 -27.84 -6.56
CA LYS A 411 -5.27 -28.94 -6.55
C LYS A 411 -4.53 -30.25 -6.74
N LYS A 412 -4.32 -30.97 -5.63
CA LYS A 412 -3.84 -32.36 -5.72
C LYS A 412 -4.83 -33.17 -6.53
N ARG A 413 -4.34 -33.80 -7.58
CA ARG A 413 -5.13 -34.65 -8.48
C ARG A 413 -5.29 -36.01 -7.86
N CYS A 414 -6.51 -36.33 -7.41
CA CYS A 414 -6.80 -37.54 -6.67
C CYS A 414 -7.69 -38.48 -7.47
N LEU A 415 -7.37 -39.78 -7.41
CA LEU A 415 -8.22 -40.85 -7.93
C LEU A 415 -8.96 -41.51 -6.77
N LEU A 416 -10.29 -41.65 -6.89
CA LEU A 416 -11.08 -42.37 -5.90
C LEU A 416 -11.18 -43.83 -6.29
N VAL A 417 -10.84 -44.75 -5.34
CA VAL A 417 -11.01 -46.21 -5.50
C VAL A 417 -12.06 -46.69 -4.51
N CYS A 418 -13.18 -47.18 -5.03
CA CYS A 418 -14.31 -47.61 -4.21
C CYS A 418 -14.84 -48.98 -4.62
N ALA A 419 -15.02 -49.87 -3.63
CA ALA A 419 -15.56 -51.20 -3.86
C ALA A 419 -17.10 -51.29 -3.79
N THR A 420 -17.77 -50.28 -3.23
CA THR A 420 -19.19 -50.36 -2.83
C THR A 420 -20.16 -49.79 -3.87
N GLY A 421 -19.69 -49.51 -5.10
CA GLY A 421 -20.53 -49.06 -6.21
C GLY A 421 -20.65 -47.54 -6.38
N GLN A 422 -21.33 -47.10 -7.45
CA GLN A 422 -21.35 -45.68 -7.89
C GLN A 422 -21.98 -44.73 -6.87
N GLY A 423 -23.00 -45.14 -6.12
CA GLY A 423 -23.70 -44.23 -5.19
C GLY A 423 -22.85 -43.80 -3.99
N SER A 424 -22.14 -44.76 -3.36
CA SER A 424 -21.24 -44.46 -2.24
C SER A 424 -19.99 -43.69 -2.68
N ALA A 425 -19.49 -43.98 -3.88
CA ALA A 425 -18.36 -43.26 -4.45
C ALA A 425 -18.70 -41.81 -4.79
N GLN A 426 -19.91 -41.55 -5.28
CA GLN A 426 -20.40 -40.18 -5.51
C GLN A 426 -20.59 -39.40 -4.19
N LEU A 427 -21.15 -40.05 -3.16
CA LEU A 427 -21.30 -39.44 -1.84
C LEU A 427 -19.93 -39.07 -1.26
N LEU A 428 -18.95 -39.96 -1.39
CA LEU A 428 -17.56 -39.73 -0.99
C LEU A 428 -16.97 -38.52 -1.72
N LYS A 429 -17.10 -38.49 -3.05
CA LYS A 429 -16.65 -37.37 -3.89
C LYS A 429 -17.25 -36.04 -3.41
N TYR A 430 -18.57 -35.97 -3.21
CA TYR A 430 -19.23 -34.75 -2.78
C TYR A 430 -18.77 -34.30 -1.40
N LYS A 431 -18.61 -35.21 -0.44
CA LYS A 431 -18.14 -34.89 0.89
C LYS A 431 -16.70 -34.37 0.90
N ILE A 432 -15.79 -34.97 0.14
CA ILE A 432 -14.41 -34.51 0.00
C ILE A 432 -14.39 -33.15 -0.66
N LEU A 433 -15.10 -32.97 -1.78
CA LEU A 433 -15.13 -31.68 -2.48
C LEU A 433 -15.84 -30.58 -1.69
N SER A 434 -16.78 -30.90 -0.79
CA SER A 434 -17.41 -29.86 0.06
C SER A 434 -16.44 -29.19 1.03
N GLN A 435 -15.35 -29.87 1.40
CA GLN A 435 -14.34 -29.32 2.33
C GLN A 435 -13.00 -28.95 1.67
N PHE A 436 -12.66 -29.61 0.55
CA PHE A 436 -11.35 -29.44 -0.09
C PHE A 436 -11.45 -29.04 -1.57
N ARG A 437 -12.57 -28.43 -2.00
CA ARG A 437 -12.81 -28.07 -3.41
C ARG A 437 -11.68 -27.23 -4.03
N ASP A 438 -11.10 -26.36 -3.22
CA ASP A 438 -10.04 -25.46 -3.65
C ASP A 438 -8.65 -26.12 -3.63
N LYS A 439 -8.50 -27.27 -2.93
CA LYS A 439 -7.24 -27.97 -2.70
C LYS A 439 -7.15 -29.34 -3.39
N LEU A 440 -8.27 -29.86 -3.91
CA LEU A 440 -8.36 -31.20 -4.49
C LEU A 440 -9.16 -31.20 -5.80
N GLU A 441 -8.64 -31.90 -6.79
CA GLU A 441 -9.35 -32.34 -8.00
C GLU A 441 -9.57 -33.85 -7.97
N ILE A 442 -10.82 -34.29 -8.04
CA ILE A 442 -11.11 -35.69 -8.22
C ILE A 442 -11.17 -36.00 -9.72
N VAL A 443 -10.07 -36.55 -10.24
CA VAL A 443 -9.89 -36.86 -11.66
C VAL A 443 -10.82 -37.94 -12.14
N GLY A 444 -11.09 -38.95 -11.28
CA GLY A 444 -11.96 -40.07 -11.64
C GLY A 444 -12.35 -40.94 -10.45
N ILE A 445 -13.27 -41.84 -10.68
CA ILE A 445 -13.69 -42.89 -9.75
C ILE A 445 -13.50 -44.23 -10.43
N THR A 446 -12.80 -45.16 -9.80
CA THR A 446 -12.52 -46.48 -10.35
C THR A 446 -12.69 -47.60 -9.32
N GLY A 447 -12.84 -48.81 -9.77
CA GLY A 447 -12.76 -50.01 -8.94
C GLY A 447 -11.33 -50.54 -8.84
N TYR A 448 -11.02 -51.30 -7.78
CA TYR A 448 -9.68 -51.87 -7.57
C TYR A 448 -9.15 -52.67 -8.75
N TYR A 449 -10.00 -53.53 -9.36
CA TYR A 449 -9.60 -54.34 -10.50
C TYR A 449 -9.43 -53.60 -11.82
N GLN A 450 -9.86 -52.35 -11.87
CA GLN A 450 -9.73 -51.46 -13.03
C GLN A 450 -8.59 -50.45 -12.89
N LEU A 451 -7.95 -50.43 -11.70
CA LEU A 451 -6.83 -49.53 -11.43
C LEU A 451 -5.59 -49.98 -12.21
N LYS A 452 -5.12 -49.14 -13.11
CA LYS A 452 -3.88 -49.35 -13.89
C LYS A 452 -2.83 -48.33 -13.50
N VAL A 453 -1.60 -48.78 -13.30
CA VAL A 453 -0.46 -47.90 -12.93
C VAL A 453 -0.15 -46.90 -14.03
N GLU A 454 -0.34 -47.29 -15.31
CA GLU A 454 -0.12 -46.41 -16.47
C GLU A 454 -1.06 -45.19 -16.47
N ASP A 455 -2.32 -45.38 -16.02
CA ASP A 455 -3.31 -44.31 -15.94
C ASP A 455 -2.92 -43.30 -14.85
N LEU A 456 -2.24 -43.71 -13.78
CA LEU A 456 -1.75 -42.80 -12.71
C LEU A 456 -0.72 -41.82 -13.25
N TYR A 457 0.18 -42.27 -14.12
CA TYR A 457 1.18 -41.39 -14.75
C TYR A 457 0.55 -40.52 -15.83
N LYS A 458 -0.33 -41.10 -16.67
CA LYS A 458 -1.00 -40.40 -17.76
C LYS A 458 -1.84 -39.21 -17.26
N ASP A 459 -2.60 -39.47 -16.19
CA ASP A 459 -3.51 -38.49 -15.62
C ASP A 459 -2.85 -37.64 -14.50
N LYS A 460 -1.54 -37.79 -14.29
CA LYS A 460 -0.75 -37.09 -13.28
C LYS A 460 -1.43 -37.11 -11.91
N ILE A 461 -1.72 -38.34 -11.43
CA ILE A 461 -2.38 -38.54 -10.13
C ILE A 461 -1.36 -38.35 -9.01
N ASP A 462 -1.64 -37.45 -8.05
CA ASP A 462 -0.79 -37.18 -6.90
C ASP A 462 -1.07 -38.14 -5.73
N CYS A 463 -2.32 -38.62 -5.60
CA CYS A 463 -2.70 -39.57 -4.55
C CYS A 463 -3.95 -40.38 -4.92
N ILE A 464 -4.12 -41.50 -4.23
CA ILE A 464 -5.33 -42.31 -4.29
C ILE A 464 -6.07 -42.24 -2.95
N ILE A 465 -7.36 -41.94 -2.99
CA ILE A 465 -8.23 -42.07 -1.82
C ILE A 465 -9.07 -43.33 -1.99
N SER A 466 -8.93 -44.29 -1.08
CA SER A 466 -9.53 -45.59 -1.22
C SER A 466 -10.39 -46.02 -0.03
N THR A 467 -11.58 -46.57 -0.31
CA THR A 467 -12.43 -47.16 0.73
C THR A 467 -12.02 -48.59 1.07
N ILE A 468 -11.08 -49.17 0.34
CA ILE A 468 -10.57 -50.54 0.55
C ILE A 468 -9.06 -50.50 0.79
N HIS A 469 -8.54 -51.60 1.32
CA HIS A 469 -7.09 -51.74 1.42
C HIS A 469 -6.50 -52.04 0.03
N ILE A 470 -5.55 -51.19 -0.37
CA ILE A 470 -4.74 -51.41 -1.58
C ILE A 470 -3.34 -51.84 -1.13
N PRO A 471 -2.77 -52.93 -1.65
CA PRO A 471 -1.42 -53.35 -1.29
C PRO A 471 -0.37 -52.32 -1.60
N SER A 472 0.71 -52.28 -0.82
CA SER A 472 1.86 -51.41 -1.04
C SER A 472 2.56 -51.70 -2.36
N GLY A 473 3.03 -50.64 -3.06
CA GLY A 473 3.76 -50.79 -4.35
C GLY A 473 3.25 -49.91 -5.48
N LEU A 474 2.25 -49.04 -5.22
CA LEU A 474 1.84 -48.02 -6.17
C LEU A 474 2.81 -46.84 -6.11
N PRO A 475 2.99 -46.13 -7.25
CA PRO A 475 3.93 -44.98 -7.33
C PRO A 475 3.42 -43.74 -6.62
N VAL A 476 2.17 -43.72 -6.13
CA VAL A 476 1.52 -42.62 -5.45
C VAL A 476 1.00 -43.04 -4.07
N PRO A 477 0.93 -42.13 -3.08
CA PRO A 477 0.42 -42.46 -1.76
C PRO A 477 -1.07 -42.83 -1.81
N VAL A 478 -1.44 -43.83 -0.98
CA VAL A 478 -2.81 -44.30 -0.84
C VAL A 478 -3.34 -43.91 0.53
N ILE A 479 -4.41 -43.12 0.55
CA ILE A 479 -5.10 -42.71 1.77
C ILE A 479 -6.34 -43.58 1.92
N LYS A 480 -6.36 -44.40 2.97
CA LYS A 480 -7.50 -45.26 3.28
C LYS A 480 -8.55 -44.48 4.07
N VAL A 481 -9.80 -44.57 3.62
CA VAL A 481 -10.96 -43.93 4.26
C VAL A 481 -12.08 -44.94 4.46
N ASN A 482 -12.99 -44.69 5.39
CA ASN A 482 -14.18 -45.51 5.52
C ASN A 482 -15.25 -45.11 4.47
N SER A 483 -16.11 -46.04 4.08
CA SER A 483 -17.19 -45.78 3.11
C SER A 483 -18.25 -44.79 3.64
N ILE A 484 -18.40 -44.70 4.95
CA ILE A 484 -19.25 -43.74 5.67
C ILE A 484 -18.37 -43.13 6.75
N PHE A 485 -18.01 -41.85 6.60
CA PHE A 485 -17.10 -41.16 7.49
C PHE A 485 -17.71 -39.91 8.11
N ASP A 486 -17.21 -39.61 9.30
CA ASP A 486 -17.56 -38.41 10.07
C ASP A 486 -16.60 -37.25 9.72
N ASP A 487 -16.90 -36.07 10.30
CA ASP A 487 -16.11 -34.86 10.10
C ASP A 487 -14.66 -34.95 10.66
N LYS A 488 -14.40 -35.91 11.58
CA LYS A 488 -13.05 -36.15 12.10
C LYS A 488 -12.16 -36.89 11.10
N GLU A 489 -12.73 -37.85 10.37
CA GLU A 489 -12.00 -38.55 9.31
C GLU A 489 -11.67 -37.61 8.15
N ILE A 490 -12.56 -36.66 7.81
CA ILE A 490 -12.29 -35.67 6.77
C ILE A 490 -11.10 -34.78 7.19
N LYS A 491 -11.03 -34.37 8.45
CA LYS A 491 -9.86 -33.63 8.97
C LYS A 491 -8.57 -34.45 8.90
N SER A 492 -8.65 -35.75 9.19
CA SER A 492 -7.50 -36.66 9.07
C SER A 492 -7.02 -36.80 7.63
N ILE A 493 -7.95 -36.87 6.65
CA ILE A 493 -7.60 -36.85 5.22
C ILE A 493 -6.84 -35.55 4.87
N GLY A 494 -7.33 -34.40 5.34
CA GLY A 494 -6.66 -33.12 5.15
C GLY A 494 -5.25 -33.13 5.72
N GLN A 495 -5.08 -33.63 6.92
CA GLN A 495 -3.75 -33.76 7.54
C GLN A 495 -2.81 -34.66 6.72
N GLN A 496 -3.25 -35.84 6.29
CA GLN A 496 -2.41 -36.74 5.49
C GLN A 496 -2.09 -36.21 4.09
N LEU A 497 -2.98 -35.44 3.49
CA LEU A 497 -2.78 -34.86 2.16
C LEU A 497 -1.88 -33.62 2.16
N PHE A 498 -1.95 -32.81 3.21
CA PHE A 498 -1.36 -31.45 3.21
C PHE A 498 -0.25 -31.24 4.24
N THR A 499 0.20 -32.29 4.99
CA THR A 499 1.21 -32.19 6.08
C THR A 499 2.67 -32.06 5.59
N HIS A 500 2.94 -31.80 4.33
CA HIS A 500 4.32 -31.74 3.81
C HIS A 500 4.92 -30.34 3.62
N VAL A 501 4.34 -29.29 4.25
CA VAL A 501 4.84 -27.92 4.02
C VAL A 501 6.04 -27.56 4.93
N ASN A 502 6.15 -28.13 6.13
CA ASN A 502 7.14 -27.64 7.11
C ASN A 502 8.58 -28.19 6.98
N THR A 503 8.83 -29.23 6.20
CA THR A 503 10.19 -29.78 6.02
C THR A 503 11.05 -29.02 5.03
N SER A 504 10.46 -28.18 4.16
CA SER A 504 11.20 -27.46 3.13
C SER A 504 11.90 -26.20 3.64
N VAL A 505 11.36 -25.53 4.65
CA VAL A 505 11.93 -24.25 5.15
C VAL A 505 13.16 -24.49 6.02
N GLN A 506 13.20 -25.60 6.77
CA GLN A 506 14.33 -25.99 7.62
C GLN A 506 15.67 -26.07 6.88
N GLN A 507 15.65 -26.52 5.62
CA GLN A 507 16.88 -26.64 4.81
C GLN A 507 17.51 -25.27 4.47
N TYR A 508 16.73 -24.18 4.52
CA TYR A 508 17.20 -22.82 4.23
C TYR A 508 17.65 -22.08 5.48
N MET A 509 17.28 -22.56 6.68
CA MET A 509 17.72 -21.97 7.94
C MET A 509 19.07 -22.53 8.35
N LYS A 510 20.00 -21.64 8.68
CA LYS A 510 21.32 -22.01 9.19
C LYS A 510 21.44 -21.50 10.62
N GLU A 511 21.66 -22.41 11.57
CA GLU A 511 21.80 -22.09 13.01
C GLU A 511 22.88 -21.05 13.28
N ASP A 512 23.99 -21.14 12.55
CA ASP A 512 25.11 -20.24 12.65
C ASP A 512 24.89 -18.84 12.05
N LEU A 513 23.71 -18.59 11.50
CA LEU A 513 23.22 -17.29 11.02
C LEU A 513 22.01 -16.77 11.81
N ILE A 514 21.69 -17.36 12.95
CA ILE A 514 20.68 -16.87 13.88
C ILE A 514 21.37 -16.08 14.98
N PHE A 515 21.08 -14.79 15.09
CA PHE A 515 21.69 -13.88 16.06
C PHE A 515 20.58 -13.30 16.95
N LEU A 516 20.60 -13.66 18.24
CA LEU A 516 19.66 -13.18 19.24
C LEU A 516 20.25 -11.98 19.99
N ASN A 517 19.38 -11.08 20.44
CA ASN A 517 19.74 -9.92 21.26
C ASN A 517 20.82 -8.99 20.64
N HIS A 518 20.88 -8.92 19.30
CA HIS A 518 21.78 -8.00 18.63
C HIS A 518 21.26 -6.57 18.71
N ASN A 519 22.08 -5.62 19.16
CA ASN A 519 21.73 -4.20 19.24
C ASN A 519 22.36 -3.45 18.07
N ALA A 520 21.52 -2.78 17.29
CA ALA A 520 21.95 -1.88 16.24
C ALA A 520 21.12 -0.59 16.28
N SER A 521 21.69 0.51 15.85
CA SER A 521 21.05 1.83 15.89
C SER A 521 20.37 2.20 14.56
N THR A 522 20.81 1.59 13.46
CA THR A 522 20.30 1.88 12.12
C THR A 522 20.02 0.60 11.32
N LYS A 523 19.14 0.72 10.33
CA LYS A 523 18.84 -0.35 9.36
C LYS A 523 20.12 -0.82 8.63
N GLU A 524 20.94 0.14 8.20
CA GLU A 524 22.17 -0.14 7.48
C GLU A 524 23.18 -0.95 8.32
N GLU A 525 23.29 -0.66 9.63
CA GLU A 525 24.14 -1.44 10.54
C GLU A 525 23.71 -2.91 10.61
N VAL A 526 22.40 -3.17 10.64
CA VAL A 526 21.88 -4.54 10.69
C VAL A 526 22.11 -5.27 9.38
N ILE A 527 21.80 -4.64 8.25
CA ILE A 527 22.01 -5.22 6.91
C ILE A 527 23.49 -5.54 6.74
N ARG A 528 24.38 -4.62 7.09
CA ARG A 528 25.83 -4.82 7.04
C ARG A 528 26.25 -6.03 7.88
N PHE A 529 25.82 -6.06 9.14
CA PHE A 529 26.15 -7.15 10.05
C PHE A 529 25.74 -8.52 9.50
N LEU A 530 24.48 -8.64 9.04
CA LEU A 530 23.97 -9.91 8.49
C LEU A 530 24.71 -10.34 7.22
N CYS A 531 24.98 -9.40 6.30
CA CYS A 531 25.72 -9.67 5.08
C CYS A 531 27.17 -10.09 5.35
N GLU A 532 27.87 -9.41 6.27
CA GLU A 532 29.22 -9.76 6.68
C GLU A 532 29.28 -11.16 7.31
N LYS A 533 28.33 -11.48 8.22
CA LYS A 533 28.26 -12.81 8.83
C LYS A 533 27.98 -13.93 7.82
N ALA A 534 27.11 -13.67 6.84
CA ALA A 534 26.86 -14.63 5.78
C ALA A 534 28.08 -14.81 4.85
N ALA A 535 28.83 -13.75 4.57
CA ALA A 535 30.07 -13.80 3.79
C ALA A 535 31.21 -14.50 4.55
N GLU A 536 31.41 -14.22 5.85
CA GLU A 536 32.36 -14.91 6.72
C GLU A 536 32.19 -16.45 6.71
N LYS A 537 30.93 -16.89 6.55
CA LYS A 537 30.55 -18.31 6.46
C LYS A 537 30.55 -18.88 5.03
N ASN A 538 30.92 -18.08 4.04
CA ASN A 538 30.91 -18.42 2.61
C ASN A 538 29.53 -18.82 2.05
N TYR A 539 28.42 -18.33 2.65
CA TYR A 539 27.08 -18.52 2.11
C TYR A 539 26.79 -17.53 0.97
N VAL A 540 27.42 -16.36 1.00
CA VAL A 540 27.29 -15.29 -0.02
C VAL A 540 28.69 -14.73 -0.39
N PRO A 541 28.84 -14.07 -1.56
CA PRO A 541 30.08 -13.40 -1.94
C PRO A 541 30.43 -12.22 -1.00
N GLU A 542 31.72 -11.84 -0.92
CA GLU A 542 32.18 -10.71 -0.09
C GLU A 542 31.50 -9.38 -0.43
N HIS A 543 31.14 -9.15 -1.70
CA HIS A 543 30.48 -7.93 -2.18
C HIS A 543 28.93 -8.00 -2.10
N PHE A 544 28.37 -8.98 -1.40
CA PHE A 544 26.93 -9.17 -1.29
C PHE A 544 26.24 -7.97 -0.62
N TYR A 545 26.89 -7.34 0.35
CA TYR A 545 26.39 -6.13 1.01
C TYR A 545 26.10 -5.00 0.02
N ASP A 546 26.98 -4.75 -0.92
CA ASP A 546 26.82 -3.66 -1.91
C ASP A 546 25.58 -3.92 -2.78
N SER A 547 25.36 -5.16 -3.21
CA SER A 547 24.18 -5.56 -3.98
C SER A 547 22.88 -5.40 -3.19
N VAL A 548 22.88 -5.73 -1.88
CA VAL A 548 21.70 -5.56 -1.02
C VAL A 548 21.41 -4.08 -0.81
N MET A 549 22.43 -3.26 -0.60
CA MET A 549 22.25 -1.81 -0.39
C MET A 549 21.85 -1.09 -1.66
N GLU A 550 22.38 -1.46 -2.81
CA GLU A 550 21.97 -0.92 -4.11
C GLU A 550 20.47 -1.16 -4.32
N ARG A 551 20.01 -2.37 -4.02
CA ARG A 551 18.61 -2.74 -4.11
C ARG A 551 17.74 -1.98 -3.10
N GLU A 552 18.14 -1.89 -1.83
CA GLU A 552 17.41 -1.15 -0.81
C GLU A 552 17.30 0.35 -1.11
N ASN A 553 18.29 0.92 -1.78
CA ASN A 553 18.28 2.31 -2.22
C ASN A 553 17.39 2.55 -3.45
N THR A 554 17.25 1.55 -4.32
CA THR A 554 16.48 1.65 -5.57
C THR A 554 15.00 1.30 -5.34
N SER A 555 14.74 0.21 -4.61
CA SER A 555 13.39 -0.29 -4.34
C SER A 555 13.38 -0.98 -2.96
N PRO A 556 13.25 -0.21 -1.87
CA PRO A 556 13.28 -0.77 -0.52
C PRO A 556 12.14 -1.79 -0.35
N THR A 557 12.51 -3.05 -0.07
CA THR A 557 11.55 -4.12 0.23
C THR A 557 11.14 -4.14 1.70
N ALA A 558 12.01 -3.63 2.57
CA ALA A 558 11.67 -3.51 3.98
C ALA A 558 10.75 -2.30 4.23
N VAL A 559 9.77 -2.50 5.11
CA VAL A 559 8.96 -1.40 5.65
C VAL A 559 9.88 -0.39 6.33
N ASP A 560 9.60 0.90 6.19
CA ASP A 560 10.34 1.94 6.92
C ASP A 560 10.24 1.67 8.43
N TRP A 561 11.40 1.60 9.08
CA TRP A 561 11.45 1.27 10.51
C TRP A 561 11.01 2.45 11.38
N GLY A 562 11.09 3.68 10.86
CA GLY A 562 10.70 4.90 11.57
C GLY A 562 11.28 4.95 12.98
N ASP A 563 10.49 5.48 13.92
CA ASP A 563 10.84 5.50 15.36
C ASP A 563 10.47 4.21 16.12
N LYS A 564 10.01 3.16 15.41
CA LYS A 564 9.60 1.89 16.03
C LYS A 564 10.81 0.98 16.26
N LYS A 565 10.85 0.33 17.43
CA LYS A 565 11.84 -0.72 17.72
C LYS A 565 11.50 -1.95 16.87
N VAL A 566 12.44 -2.34 16.01
CA VAL A 566 12.37 -3.59 15.26
C VAL A 566 12.83 -4.73 16.16
N GLN A 567 12.03 -5.80 16.22
CA GLN A 567 12.28 -6.93 17.13
C GLN A 567 12.84 -8.16 16.40
N VAL A 568 12.42 -8.40 15.17
CA VAL A 568 12.87 -9.55 14.36
C VAL A 568 13.21 -9.06 12.96
N ILE A 569 14.37 -9.47 12.45
CA ILE A 569 14.85 -9.16 11.11
C ILE A 569 15.27 -10.46 10.44
N ILE A 570 14.80 -10.70 9.24
CA ILE A 570 15.12 -11.90 8.47
C ILE A 570 15.70 -11.48 7.14
N LEU A 571 16.94 -11.88 6.85
CA LEU A 571 17.61 -11.66 5.56
C LEU A 571 17.59 -12.95 4.75
N PHE A 572 17.07 -12.87 3.52
CA PHE A 572 17.09 -13.99 2.59
C PHE A 572 18.12 -13.78 1.50
N SER A 573 18.88 -14.84 1.22
CA SER A 573 19.74 -14.93 0.05
C SER A 573 19.31 -16.13 -0.78
N VAL A 574 18.89 -15.90 -2.04
CA VAL A 574 18.42 -16.96 -2.93
C VAL A 574 19.21 -16.94 -4.22
N LYS A 575 19.66 -18.11 -4.67
CA LYS A 575 20.31 -18.24 -6.00
C LYS A 575 19.28 -18.03 -7.11
N ARG A 576 19.67 -17.32 -8.17
CA ARG A 576 18.83 -16.95 -9.32
C ARG A 576 17.99 -18.08 -9.94
N ASN A 577 18.32 -19.35 -9.75
CA ASN A 577 17.69 -20.51 -10.41
C ASN A 577 16.85 -21.42 -9.50
N ASN A 578 16.54 -21.03 -8.25
CA ASN A 578 15.87 -21.90 -7.27
C ASN A 578 14.50 -21.32 -6.86
N ASN A 579 13.55 -21.28 -7.79
CA ASN A 579 12.31 -20.51 -7.64
C ASN A 579 11.11 -21.29 -7.06
N GLU A 580 11.10 -22.63 -7.11
CA GLU A 580 9.98 -23.42 -6.56
C GLU A 580 9.83 -23.25 -5.03
N ASP A 581 10.94 -22.94 -4.35
CA ASP A 581 10.97 -22.81 -2.90
C ASP A 581 10.77 -21.37 -2.42
N LEU A 582 10.97 -20.36 -3.31
CA LEU A 582 10.81 -18.95 -2.97
C LEU A 582 9.38 -18.62 -2.54
N GLN A 583 8.39 -19.11 -3.26
CA GLN A 583 6.99 -18.87 -2.91
C GLN A 583 6.66 -19.44 -1.52
N LYS A 584 7.07 -20.69 -1.24
CA LYS A 584 6.87 -21.32 0.07
C LYS A 584 7.54 -20.55 1.20
N LEU A 585 8.72 -19.98 0.91
CA LEU A 585 9.46 -19.16 1.85
C LEU A 585 8.73 -17.84 2.15
N TYR A 586 8.15 -17.20 1.14
CA TYR A 586 7.35 -15.98 1.33
C TYR A 586 6.02 -16.28 2.01
N ASP A 587 5.36 -17.40 1.70
CA ASP A 587 4.16 -17.85 2.40
C ASP A 587 4.45 -18.07 3.91
N PHE A 588 5.56 -18.71 4.21
CA PHE A 588 6.03 -18.91 5.59
C PHE A 588 6.32 -17.58 6.31
N LEU A 589 6.95 -16.62 5.64
CA LEU A 589 7.15 -15.28 6.19
C LEU A 589 5.83 -14.57 6.46
N TYR A 590 4.89 -14.68 5.55
CA TYR A 590 3.57 -14.10 5.72
C TYR A 590 2.86 -14.68 6.96
N ASP A 591 2.94 -15.99 7.18
CA ASP A 591 2.38 -16.65 8.36
C ASP A 591 3.01 -16.13 9.66
N ILE A 592 4.33 -15.92 9.67
CA ILE A 592 5.02 -15.29 10.82
C ILE A 592 4.51 -13.86 11.03
N MET A 593 4.50 -13.03 9.97
CA MET A 593 4.19 -11.61 10.05
C MET A 593 2.72 -11.34 10.39
N SER A 594 1.81 -12.24 10.01
CA SER A 594 0.38 -12.13 10.29
C SER A 594 0.00 -12.53 11.72
N ASN A 595 0.90 -13.20 12.46
CA ASN A 595 0.64 -13.68 13.82
C ASN A 595 1.46 -12.92 14.87
N GLN A 596 0.85 -11.90 15.47
CA GLN A 596 1.47 -11.07 16.50
C GLN A 596 2.07 -11.89 17.67
N ASN A 597 1.38 -12.93 18.10
CA ASN A 597 1.85 -13.80 19.20
C ASN A 597 3.12 -14.57 18.81
N THR A 598 3.26 -14.96 17.55
CA THR A 598 4.47 -15.59 17.03
C THR A 598 5.64 -14.61 17.04
N ILE A 599 5.45 -13.38 16.59
CA ILE A 599 6.48 -12.34 16.60
C ILE A 599 6.95 -12.07 18.05
N GLU A 600 6.01 -11.96 18.99
CA GLU A 600 6.34 -11.74 20.41
C GLU A 600 7.15 -12.90 21.01
N LYS A 601 6.78 -14.14 20.69
CA LYS A 601 7.55 -15.33 21.13
C LYS A 601 8.95 -15.37 20.53
N LEU A 602 9.09 -15.11 19.23
CA LEU A 602 10.39 -15.04 18.55
C LEU A 602 11.28 -13.95 19.15
N ALA A 603 10.70 -12.78 19.47
CA ALA A 603 11.42 -11.68 20.08
C ALA A 603 11.85 -11.95 21.54
N GLN A 604 11.21 -12.90 22.22
CA GLN A 604 11.52 -13.30 23.60
C GLN A 604 12.44 -14.53 23.69
N ALA A 605 12.75 -15.18 22.57
CA ALA A 605 13.64 -16.33 22.55
C ALA A 605 15.05 -15.94 23.04
N GLU A 606 15.56 -16.63 24.06
CA GLU A 606 16.89 -16.40 24.63
C GLU A 606 17.95 -17.33 24.05
N VAL A 607 17.55 -18.47 23.49
CA VAL A 607 18.44 -19.47 22.88
C VAL A 607 17.99 -19.79 21.46
N VAL A 608 18.91 -20.21 20.59
CA VAL A 608 18.68 -20.47 19.17
C VAL A 608 17.71 -21.62 18.97
N GLU A 609 17.79 -22.62 19.83
CA GLU A 609 16.92 -23.80 19.80
C GLU A 609 15.44 -23.43 20.01
N ASP A 610 15.14 -22.55 20.99
CA ASP A 610 13.78 -22.07 21.24
C ASP A 610 13.24 -21.27 20.05
N PHE A 611 14.08 -20.41 19.45
CA PHE A 611 13.75 -19.63 18.26
C PHE A 611 13.39 -20.54 17.09
N GLN A 612 14.18 -21.60 16.86
CA GLN A 612 13.91 -22.59 15.81
C GLN A 612 12.64 -23.38 16.09
N GLU A 613 12.41 -23.83 17.34
CA GLU A 613 11.21 -24.59 17.71
C GLU A 613 9.94 -23.78 17.48
N ILE A 614 9.95 -22.48 17.79
CA ILE A 614 8.83 -21.57 17.51
C ILE A 614 8.56 -21.50 16.00
N LEU A 615 9.59 -21.31 15.18
CA LEU A 615 9.45 -21.26 13.72
C LEU A 615 8.98 -22.59 13.10
N LEU A 616 9.39 -23.71 13.67
CA LEU A 616 8.98 -25.05 13.20
C LEU A 616 7.57 -25.44 13.65
N SER A 617 7.01 -24.75 14.63
CA SER A 617 5.65 -24.98 15.12
C SER A 617 4.56 -24.30 14.29
N LEU A 618 4.97 -23.47 13.34
CA LEU A 618 4.10 -22.78 12.37
C LEU A 618 3.80 -23.68 11.17
#